data_b6881653743bca8982f816801e5be0ec
#
_entry.id   b6881653743bca8982f816801e5be0ec
#
_cell.length_a   1.000
_cell.length_b   1.000
_cell.length_c   1.000
_cell.angle_alpha   90.00
_cell.angle_beta   90.00
_cell.angle_gamma   90.00
#
_symmetry.space_group_name_H-M   'P 1'
#
loop_
_entity.id
_entity.type
_entity.pdbx_description
1 polymer ?
#
loop_
_entity_poly.entity_id
_entity_poly.type
_entity_poly.pdbx_seq_one_letter_code
_entity_poly.pdbx_strand_id
1 'polypeptide(L)'
;MTEGMCDDMVDGKYRGWADRVADTLAKASPNFSYVNLAIRGKLLNQVIDNQIPAAVPYISGPETLVSFHAGANDVLRPNYQAEIAFAKYEKGISDLSKTGATLIVFTVVDRVEGNGKTAQLWHERFSAFNVNVRDVAKKYGAIIIEADDAKWLADLRFLAKDRLHLNSDGHWRLSQAVLEKLGKDYDPNWKIPLAPAHKKTWFRKNSENLIWIITFVIPWIWRRIRGRSSGDGRSAKYETPISWK
;
A
#
# COMPACT_ATOMS: atom_id res chain seq x y z
N MET A 1 0.15 1.94 3.08
CA MET A 1 0.60 0.58 3.42
C MET A 1 2.11 0.48 3.61
N THR A 2 2.94 1.02 2.72
CA THR A 2 4.42 0.85 2.77
C THR A 2 5.07 1.52 3.99
N GLU A 3 4.49 2.58 4.56
CA GLU A 3 4.93 3.16 5.85
C GLU A 3 4.80 2.15 7.02
N GLY A 4 3.94 1.12 6.89
CA GLY A 4 3.71 0.10 7.90
C GLY A 4 2.61 0.43 8.91
N MET A 5 1.84 1.50 8.70
CA MET A 5 0.78 1.92 9.62
C MET A 5 -0.09 0.75 10.09
N CYS A 6 -0.33 0.70 11.40
CA CYS A 6 -1.11 -0.31 12.12
C CYS A 6 -0.45 -1.69 12.28
N ASP A 7 0.81 -1.84 11.88
CA ASP A 7 1.64 -2.98 12.30
C ASP A 7 2.22 -2.77 13.71
N ASP A 8 2.90 -3.76 14.22
CA ASP A 8 3.63 -3.68 15.49
C ASP A 8 4.68 -2.57 15.45
N MET A 9 4.91 -1.99 16.63
CA MET A 9 5.92 -0.94 16.79
C MET A 9 7.26 -1.58 17.14
N VAL A 10 8.30 -1.22 16.39
CA VAL A 10 9.70 -1.56 16.65
C VAL A 10 10.50 -0.26 16.70
N ASP A 11 11.20 0.01 17.75
CA ASP A 11 11.98 1.23 17.96
C ASP A 11 11.21 2.53 17.67
N GLY A 12 9.95 2.58 18.12
CA GLY A 12 9.08 3.74 17.94
C GLY A 12 8.52 3.93 16.53
N LYS A 13 8.72 2.99 15.61
CA LYS A 13 8.24 3.02 14.22
C LYS A 13 7.39 1.78 13.91
N TYR A 14 6.38 1.93 13.06
CA TYR A 14 5.64 0.77 12.56
C TYR A 14 6.54 -0.11 11.68
N ARG A 15 6.56 -1.43 11.93
CA ARG A 15 7.38 -2.37 11.16
C ARG A 15 6.94 -2.40 9.68
N GLY A 16 5.74 -2.82 9.41
CA GLY A 16 5.19 -2.90 8.06
C GLY A 16 5.72 -4.06 7.21
N TRP A 17 5.08 -4.30 6.07
CA TRP A 17 5.45 -5.36 5.14
C TRP A 17 6.84 -5.13 4.51
N ALA A 18 7.19 -3.87 4.24
CA ALA A 18 8.44 -3.54 3.54
C ALA A 18 9.66 -3.81 4.42
N ASP A 19 9.58 -3.52 5.72
CA ASP A 19 10.65 -3.86 6.67
C ASP A 19 10.82 -5.39 6.79
N ARG A 20 9.70 -6.14 6.80
CA ARG A 20 9.72 -7.62 6.81
C ARG A 20 10.38 -8.20 5.56
N VAL A 21 10.18 -7.58 4.40
CA VAL A 21 10.89 -7.93 3.17
C VAL A 21 12.38 -7.58 3.29
N ALA A 22 12.70 -6.40 3.85
CA ALA A 22 14.08 -5.98 4.11
C ALA A 22 14.82 -6.96 5.03
N ASP A 23 14.16 -7.51 6.08
CA ASP A 23 14.74 -8.54 6.97
C ASP A 23 15.22 -9.77 6.19
N THR A 24 14.45 -10.21 5.17
CA THR A 24 14.82 -11.37 4.35
C THR A 24 15.93 -11.03 3.35
N LEU A 25 15.84 -9.87 2.71
CA LEU A 25 16.85 -9.46 1.73
C LEU A 25 18.21 -9.18 2.37
N ALA A 26 18.23 -8.60 3.56
CA ALA A 26 19.47 -8.32 4.31
C ALA A 26 20.24 -9.61 4.67
N LYS A 27 19.54 -10.71 4.98
CA LYS A 27 20.19 -12.01 5.24
C LYS A 27 20.95 -12.54 4.01
N ALA A 28 20.50 -12.20 2.81
CA ALA A 28 21.11 -12.64 1.58
C ALA A 28 22.19 -11.67 1.04
N SER A 29 22.34 -10.48 1.64
CA SER A 29 23.26 -9.44 1.18
C SER A 29 23.94 -8.72 2.37
N PRO A 30 25.22 -8.94 2.62
CA PRO A 30 25.92 -8.31 3.75
C PRO A 30 25.95 -6.77 3.72
N ASN A 31 25.86 -6.20 2.52
CA ASN A 31 25.90 -4.75 2.29
C ASN A 31 24.51 -4.17 2.02
N PHE A 32 23.46 -4.87 2.44
CA PHE A 32 22.09 -4.42 2.21
C PHE A 32 21.80 -3.11 2.94
N SER A 33 21.29 -2.14 2.21
CA SER A 33 20.82 -0.87 2.75
C SER A 33 19.34 -0.65 2.42
N TYR A 34 18.65 0.05 3.29
CA TYR A 34 17.21 0.24 3.20
C TYR A 34 16.81 1.71 3.36
N VAL A 35 15.87 2.15 2.52
CA VAL A 35 15.22 3.47 2.59
C VAL A 35 13.71 3.26 2.56
N ASN A 36 12.96 4.01 3.37
CA ASN A 36 11.50 3.99 3.32
C ASN A 36 10.95 5.42 3.35
N LEU A 37 10.72 5.98 2.18
CA LEU A 37 10.20 7.33 1.97
C LEU A 37 8.67 7.41 2.03
N ALA A 38 7.98 6.29 2.27
CA ALA A 38 6.54 6.26 2.26
C ALA A 38 5.93 7.08 3.39
N ILE A 39 5.01 7.97 3.04
CA ILE A 39 4.20 8.75 3.97
C ILE A 39 2.73 8.51 3.60
N ARG A 40 1.93 8.12 4.60
CA ARG A 40 0.49 7.87 4.42
C ARG A 40 -0.26 9.08 3.89
N GLY A 41 -1.32 8.85 3.12
CA GLY A 41 -2.23 9.91 2.69
C GLY A 41 -1.70 10.82 1.58
N LYS A 42 -0.51 10.59 1.05
CA LYS A 42 0.03 11.33 -0.09
C LYS A 42 -0.72 11.03 -1.38
N LEU A 43 -0.83 12.00 -2.25
CA LEU A 43 -1.39 11.91 -3.61
C LEU A 43 -0.27 11.64 -4.62
N LEU A 44 -0.62 11.18 -5.81
CA LEU A 44 0.33 10.88 -6.89
C LEU A 44 1.28 12.04 -7.17
N ASN A 45 0.77 13.26 -7.31
CA ASN A 45 1.62 14.43 -7.54
C ASN A 45 2.66 14.62 -6.43
N GLN A 46 2.27 14.45 -5.16
CA GLN A 46 3.19 14.60 -4.04
C GLN A 46 4.26 13.50 -4.01
N VAL A 47 3.92 12.28 -4.44
CA VAL A 47 4.89 11.18 -4.57
C VAL A 47 5.86 11.46 -5.71
N ILE A 48 5.36 11.89 -6.88
CA ILE A 48 6.16 12.18 -8.07
C ILE A 48 7.09 13.38 -7.85
N ASP A 49 6.56 14.45 -7.26
CA ASP A 49 7.29 15.72 -7.14
C ASP A 49 8.29 15.72 -5.97
N ASN A 50 8.10 14.85 -4.97
CA ASN A 50 8.92 14.86 -3.75
C ASN A 50 9.59 13.51 -3.46
N GLN A 51 8.85 12.38 -3.46
CA GLN A 51 9.40 11.09 -3.02
C GLN A 51 10.27 10.43 -4.11
N ILE A 52 9.89 10.50 -5.39
CA ILE A 52 10.71 9.98 -6.48
C ILE A 52 12.06 10.73 -6.55
N PRO A 53 12.11 12.08 -6.62
CA PRO A 53 13.39 12.78 -6.61
C PRO A 53 14.26 12.48 -5.38
N ALA A 54 13.65 12.29 -4.21
CA ALA A 54 14.37 11.91 -2.99
C ALA A 54 14.91 10.46 -3.05
N ALA A 55 14.27 9.55 -3.81
CA ALA A 55 14.72 8.17 -3.96
C ALA A 55 15.87 8.02 -4.98
N VAL A 56 15.83 8.78 -6.07
CA VAL A 56 16.78 8.65 -7.21
C VAL A 56 18.25 8.60 -6.78
N PRO A 57 18.75 9.44 -5.84
CA PRO A 57 20.14 9.39 -5.41
C PRO A 57 20.58 8.06 -4.79
N TYR A 58 19.65 7.22 -4.35
CA TYR A 58 19.91 5.93 -3.69
C TYR A 58 19.76 4.75 -4.64
N ILE A 59 19.45 4.98 -5.90
CA ILE A 59 19.26 3.93 -6.91
C ILE A 59 20.56 3.75 -7.70
N SER A 60 21.11 2.53 -7.65
CA SER A 60 22.36 2.15 -8.31
C SER A 60 22.16 1.20 -9.50
N GLY A 61 20.95 1.07 -10.01
CA GLY A 61 20.63 0.21 -11.15
C GLY A 61 19.81 -1.03 -10.76
N PRO A 62 19.93 -2.16 -11.48
CA PRO A 62 19.00 -3.29 -11.39
C PRO A 62 19.01 -4.03 -10.06
N GLU A 63 20.08 -3.91 -9.28
CA GLU A 63 20.18 -4.49 -7.94
C GLU A 63 19.38 -3.69 -6.89
N THR A 64 18.99 -2.45 -7.22
CA THR A 64 18.12 -1.66 -6.37
C THR A 64 16.67 -2.02 -6.63
N LEU A 65 15.99 -2.51 -5.58
CA LEU A 65 14.57 -2.82 -5.60
C LEU A 65 13.76 -1.61 -5.14
N VAL A 66 12.91 -1.08 -6.02
CA VAL A 66 12.05 0.07 -5.71
C VAL A 66 10.58 -0.36 -5.71
N SER A 67 9.89 -0.18 -4.58
CA SER A 67 8.45 -0.40 -4.52
C SER A 67 7.69 0.92 -4.69
N PHE A 68 6.74 0.96 -5.63
CA PHE A 68 5.86 2.10 -5.86
C PHE A 68 4.40 1.72 -5.61
N HIS A 69 3.80 2.34 -4.60
CA HIS A 69 2.41 2.08 -4.22
C HIS A 69 1.69 3.42 -3.94
N ALA A 70 1.17 4.04 -4.98
CA ALA A 70 0.47 5.33 -4.92
C ALA A 70 -0.79 5.30 -5.81
N GLY A 71 -1.68 6.28 -5.65
CA GLY A 71 -2.88 6.47 -6.46
C GLY A 71 -4.20 6.16 -5.74
N ALA A 72 -4.23 5.24 -4.77
CA ALA A 72 -5.46 4.93 -4.01
C ALA A 72 -6.10 6.17 -3.37
N ASN A 73 -5.28 7.09 -2.87
CA ASN A 73 -5.78 8.34 -2.28
C ASN A 73 -6.36 9.30 -3.33
N ASP A 74 -5.88 9.24 -4.56
CA ASP A 74 -6.39 10.04 -5.68
C ASP A 74 -7.76 9.51 -6.11
N VAL A 75 -7.92 8.20 -6.29
CA VAL A 75 -9.19 7.54 -6.63
C VAL A 75 -10.31 7.93 -5.67
N LEU A 76 -9.99 8.06 -4.37
CA LEU A 76 -10.93 8.45 -3.31
C LEU A 76 -11.28 9.94 -3.30
N ARG A 77 -10.75 10.77 -4.20
CA ARG A 77 -11.08 12.20 -4.22
C ARG A 77 -12.39 12.46 -4.99
N PRO A 78 -13.24 13.40 -4.52
CA PRO A 78 -14.46 13.76 -5.26
C PRO A 78 -14.17 14.24 -6.68
N ASN A 79 -13.10 15.02 -6.85
CA ASN A 79 -12.64 15.58 -8.13
C ASN A 79 -11.64 14.67 -8.86
N TYR A 80 -11.70 13.36 -8.65
CA TYR A 80 -10.87 12.39 -9.36
C TYR A 80 -11.13 12.43 -10.86
N GLN A 81 -10.07 12.54 -11.64
CA GLN A 81 -10.08 12.46 -13.10
C GLN A 81 -9.12 11.33 -13.51
N ALA A 82 -9.71 10.30 -14.12
CA ALA A 82 -8.99 9.05 -14.39
C ALA A 82 -7.78 9.27 -15.31
N GLU A 83 -7.96 9.97 -16.44
CA GLU A 83 -6.88 10.20 -17.40
C GLU A 83 -5.70 10.96 -16.78
N ILE A 84 -5.98 11.94 -15.91
CA ILE A 84 -4.93 12.69 -15.21
C ILE A 84 -4.19 11.79 -14.22
N ALA A 85 -4.92 10.93 -13.48
CA ALA A 85 -4.30 10.01 -12.55
C ALA A 85 -3.46 8.95 -13.26
N PHE A 86 -3.94 8.43 -14.40
CA PHE A 86 -3.24 7.45 -15.23
C PHE A 86 -1.94 8.03 -15.79
N ALA A 87 -2.01 9.21 -16.39
CA ALA A 87 -0.83 9.90 -16.92
C ALA A 87 0.22 10.18 -15.82
N LYS A 88 -0.22 10.60 -14.63
CA LYS A 88 0.67 10.80 -13.47
C LYS A 88 1.28 9.49 -13.00
N TYR A 89 0.48 8.42 -12.89
CA TYR A 89 0.99 7.12 -12.48
C TYR A 89 2.06 6.62 -13.44
N GLU A 90 1.76 6.65 -14.75
CA GLU A 90 2.70 6.26 -15.78
C GLU A 90 3.97 7.12 -15.76
N LYS A 91 3.85 8.44 -15.60
CA LYS A 91 5.00 9.33 -15.46
C LYS A 91 5.90 8.89 -14.31
N GLY A 92 5.35 8.61 -13.13
CA GLY A 92 6.13 8.16 -11.98
C GLY A 92 6.89 6.86 -12.25
N ILE A 93 6.24 5.87 -12.86
CA ILE A 93 6.88 4.59 -13.22
C ILE A 93 7.92 4.79 -14.32
N SER A 94 7.62 5.62 -15.35
CA SER A 94 8.60 5.97 -16.40
C SER A 94 9.85 6.61 -15.84
N ASP A 95 9.69 7.56 -14.89
CA ASP A 95 10.86 8.23 -14.30
C ASP A 95 11.70 7.26 -13.45
N LEU A 96 11.07 6.37 -12.71
CA LEU A 96 11.75 5.31 -11.96
C LEU A 96 12.42 4.29 -12.89
N SER A 97 11.78 3.89 -14.00
CA SER A 97 12.33 2.90 -14.93
C SER A 97 13.63 3.37 -15.59
N LYS A 98 13.75 4.68 -15.84
CA LYS A 98 14.99 5.28 -16.40
C LYS A 98 16.20 5.15 -15.47
N THR A 99 16.00 4.90 -14.19
CA THR A 99 17.09 4.66 -13.24
C THR A 99 17.71 3.27 -13.36
N GLY A 100 17.08 2.37 -14.10
CA GLY A 100 17.47 0.97 -14.22
C GLY A 100 17.10 0.10 -13.02
N ALA A 101 16.38 0.62 -12.03
CA ALA A 101 15.94 -0.14 -10.86
C ALA A 101 14.99 -1.28 -11.21
N THR A 102 15.01 -2.34 -10.43
CA THR A 102 13.93 -3.35 -10.42
C THR A 102 12.70 -2.78 -9.71
N LEU A 103 11.60 -2.62 -10.45
CA LEU A 103 10.38 -1.99 -9.94
C LEU A 103 9.36 -3.02 -9.46
N ILE A 104 8.75 -2.76 -8.31
CA ILE A 104 7.55 -3.45 -7.83
C ILE A 104 6.40 -2.46 -7.74
N VAL A 105 5.27 -2.82 -8.32
CA VAL A 105 4.02 -2.06 -8.25
C VAL A 105 2.89 -2.92 -7.68
N PHE A 106 1.84 -2.27 -7.21
CA PHE A 106 0.71 -2.93 -6.56
C PHE A 106 -0.59 -2.47 -7.19
N THR A 107 -1.50 -3.39 -7.45
CA THR A 107 -2.90 -3.04 -7.63
C THR A 107 -3.50 -2.57 -6.30
N VAL A 108 -4.58 -1.82 -6.39
CA VAL A 108 -5.25 -1.24 -5.21
C VAL A 108 -6.46 -2.09 -4.86
N VAL A 109 -6.56 -2.48 -3.59
CA VAL A 109 -7.73 -3.22 -3.11
C VAL A 109 -8.93 -2.30 -3.04
N ASP A 110 -9.98 -2.66 -3.77
CA ASP A 110 -11.29 -2.05 -3.61
C ASP A 110 -11.97 -2.60 -2.35
N ARG A 111 -12.20 -1.72 -1.39
CA ARG A 111 -12.84 -2.04 -0.11
C ARG A 111 -14.17 -1.32 0.08
N VAL A 112 -14.74 -0.85 -1.00
CA VAL A 112 -16.04 -0.18 -0.93
C VAL A 112 -17.13 -1.23 -0.73
N GLU A 113 -17.90 -1.08 0.36
CA GLU A 113 -19.05 -1.95 0.64
C GLU A 113 -20.34 -1.33 0.11
N GLY A 114 -21.24 -2.17 -0.38
CA GLY A 114 -22.58 -1.80 -0.81
C GLY A 114 -22.78 -1.79 -2.33
N ASN A 115 -24.05 -1.67 -2.73
CA ASN A 115 -24.50 -1.77 -4.12
C ASN A 115 -25.14 -0.45 -4.63
N GLY A 116 -25.03 0.63 -3.86
CA GLY A 116 -25.58 1.93 -4.24
C GLY A 116 -24.73 2.61 -5.33
N LYS A 117 -25.32 3.62 -6.00
CA LYS A 117 -24.66 4.37 -7.08
C LYS A 117 -23.27 4.90 -6.71
N THR A 118 -23.09 5.36 -5.48
CA THR A 118 -21.78 5.85 -5.01
C THR A 118 -20.75 4.72 -4.86
N ALA A 119 -21.17 3.55 -4.35
CA ALA A 119 -20.31 2.39 -4.26
C ALA A 119 -19.90 1.90 -5.65
N GLN A 120 -20.86 1.81 -6.56
CA GLN A 120 -20.60 1.42 -7.94
C GLN A 120 -19.60 2.36 -8.64
N LEU A 121 -19.75 3.68 -8.48
CA LEU A 121 -18.79 4.66 -9.03
C LEU A 121 -17.36 4.41 -8.52
N TRP A 122 -17.19 4.05 -7.26
CA TRP A 122 -15.88 3.78 -6.70
C TRP A 122 -15.31 2.44 -7.17
N HIS A 123 -16.13 1.40 -7.28
CA HIS A 123 -15.74 0.13 -7.90
C HIS A 123 -15.21 0.34 -9.33
N GLU A 124 -15.94 1.12 -10.14
CA GLU A 124 -15.51 1.46 -11.49
C GLU A 124 -14.17 2.20 -11.51
N ARG A 125 -14.00 3.19 -10.61
CA ARG A 125 -12.75 3.96 -10.50
C ARG A 125 -11.55 3.09 -10.09
N PHE A 126 -11.72 2.22 -9.08
CA PHE A 126 -10.67 1.31 -8.64
C PHE A 126 -10.33 0.28 -9.72
N SER A 127 -11.33 -0.28 -10.37
CA SER A 127 -11.15 -1.23 -11.47
C SER A 127 -10.36 -0.60 -12.62
N ALA A 128 -10.78 0.57 -13.09
CA ALA A 128 -10.10 1.30 -14.16
C ALA A 128 -8.66 1.67 -13.77
N PHE A 129 -8.43 2.10 -12.52
CA PHE A 129 -7.08 2.39 -12.03
C PHE A 129 -6.20 1.14 -12.01
N ASN A 130 -6.72 -0.01 -11.60
CA ASN A 130 -5.98 -1.27 -11.56
C ASN A 130 -5.65 -1.78 -12.98
N VAL A 131 -6.54 -1.59 -13.96
CA VAL A 131 -6.22 -1.86 -15.38
C VAL A 131 -5.01 -1.02 -15.80
N ASN A 132 -5.04 0.30 -15.54
CA ASN A 132 -3.91 1.17 -15.85
C ASN A 132 -2.60 0.73 -15.13
N VAL A 133 -2.66 0.32 -13.87
CA VAL A 133 -1.49 -0.20 -13.14
C VAL A 133 -0.89 -1.41 -13.86
N ARG A 134 -1.72 -2.35 -14.33
CA ARG A 134 -1.28 -3.55 -15.07
C ARG A 134 -0.65 -3.20 -16.42
N ASP A 135 -1.27 -2.30 -17.16
CA ASP A 135 -0.77 -1.86 -18.47
C ASP A 135 0.59 -1.15 -18.32
N VAL A 136 0.71 -0.26 -17.35
CA VAL A 136 1.96 0.44 -17.05
C VAL A 136 3.03 -0.55 -16.55
N ALA A 137 2.68 -1.48 -15.65
CA ALA A 137 3.61 -2.51 -15.19
C ALA A 137 4.17 -3.33 -16.36
N LYS A 138 3.29 -3.78 -17.26
CA LYS A 138 3.67 -4.52 -18.47
C LYS A 138 4.56 -3.68 -19.39
N LYS A 139 4.21 -2.41 -19.61
CA LYS A 139 4.96 -1.49 -20.49
C LYS A 139 6.38 -1.26 -20.02
N TYR A 140 6.61 -1.14 -18.72
CA TYR A 140 7.91 -0.82 -18.14
C TYR A 140 8.61 -2.03 -17.48
N GLY A 141 8.08 -3.24 -17.65
CA GLY A 141 8.69 -4.46 -17.09
C GLY A 141 8.68 -4.52 -15.56
N ALA A 142 7.74 -3.81 -14.90
CA ALA A 142 7.66 -3.83 -13.45
C ALA A 142 7.01 -5.12 -12.93
N ILE A 143 7.51 -5.61 -11.80
CA ILE A 143 6.92 -6.74 -11.09
C ILE A 143 5.61 -6.27 -10.45
N ILE A 144 4.50 -6.93 -10.74
CA ILE A 144 3.20 -6.56 -10.19
C ILE A 144 2.77 -7.49 -9.06
N ILE A 145 2.30 -6.89 -7.97
CA ILE A 145 1.64 -7.57 -6.85
C ILE A 145 0.14 -7.33 -7.00
N GLU A 146 -0.59 -8.39 -7.34
CA GLU A 146 -2.04 -8.37 -7.58
C GLU A 146 -2.80 -8.36 -6.25
N ALA A 147 -2.91 -7.19 -5.64
CA ALA A 147 -3.55 -7.03 -4.35
C ALA A 147 -5.09 -7.06 -4.44
N ASP A 148 -5.68 -6.65 -5.57
CA ASP A 148 -7.13 -6.68 -5.80
C ASP A 148 -7.68 -8.11 -5.97
N ASP A 149 -6.88 -9.04 -6.48
CA ASP A 149 -7.24 -10.46 -6.60
C ASP A 149 -7.00 -11.26 -5.31
N ALA A 150 -6.31 -10.67 -4.35
CA ALA A 150 -5.97 -11.33 -3.10
C ALA A 150 -7.17 -11.37 -2.13
N LYS A 151 -8.00 -12.41 -2.24
CA LYS A 151 -9.22 -12.59 -1.42
C LYS A 151 -9.02 -12.40 0.08
N TRP A 152 -7.84 -12.77 0.60
CA TRP A 152 -7.52 -12.58 2.01
C TRP A 152 -7.46 -11.10 2.43
N LEU A 153 -7.12 -10.20 1.52
CA LEU A 153 -7.11 -8.76 1.79
C LEU A 153 -8.51 -8.16 2.04
N ALA A 154 -9.57 -8.86 1.66
CA ALA A 154 -10.95 -8.50 1.98
C ALA A 154 -11.40 -8.99 3.37
N ASP A 155 -10.65 -9.91 4.00
CA ASP A 155 -10.99 -10.40 5.33
C ASP A 155 -10.60 -9.38 6.40
N LEU A 156 -11.59 -8.87 7.14
CA LEU A 156 -11.39 -7.87 8.19
C LEU A 156 -10.43 -8.30 9.31
N ARG A 157 -10.14 -9.59 9.44
CA ARG A 157 -9.19 -10.11 10.43
C ARG A 157 -7.73 -9.78 10.11
N PHE A 158 -7.44 -9.44 8.86
CA PHE A 158 -6.13 -8.92 8.43
C PHE A 158 -6.06 -7.40 8.41
N LEU A 159 -7.15 -6.75 8.81
CA LEU A 159 -7.22 -5.30 8.88
C LEU A 159 -7.18 -4.80 10.32
N ALA A 160 -6.68 -3.60 10.48
CA ALA A 160 -6.73 -2.87 11.73
C ALA A 160 -8.18 -2.44 12.05
N LYS A 161 -8.38 -1.84 13.23
CA LYS A 161 -9.69 -1.38 13.68
C LYS A 161 -10.36 -0.35 12.75
N ASP A 162 -9.57 0.33 11.93
CA ASP A 162 -10.07 1.28 10.92
C ASP A 162 -10.64 0.60 9.68
N ARG A 163 -10.52 -0.72 9.54
CA ARG A 163 -10.96 -1.56 8.41
C ARG A 163 -10.36 -1.15 7.06
N LEU A 164 -9.28 -0.38 7.09
CA LEU A 164 -8.63 0.13 5.90
C LEU A 164 -7.17 -0.33 5.79
N HIS A 165 -6.42 -0.22 6.86
CA HIS A 165 -5.01 -0.57 6.90
C HIS A 165 -4.83 -2.02 7.36
N LEU A 166 -3.74 -2.64 6.93
CA LEU A 166 -3.36 -3.97 7.39
C LEU A 166 -2.97 -3.93 8.87
N ASN A 167 -3.32 -4.97 9.62
CA ASN A 167 -2.74 -5.25 10.92
C ASN A 167 -1.44 -6.06 10.76
N SER A 168 -0.82 -6.50 11.85
CA SER A 168 0.44 -7.23 11.83
C SER A 168 0.38 -8.50 10.98
N ASP A 169 -0.69 -9.29 11.09
CA ASP A 169 -0.89 -10.50 10.27
C ASP A 169 -1.05 -10.16 8.79
N GLY A 170 -1.78 -9.09 8.49
CA GLY A 170 -1.94 -8.61 7.12
C GLY A 170 -0.63 -8.10 6.53
N HIS A 171 0.17 -7.36 7.29
CA HIS A 171 1.51 -6.93 6.87
C HIS A 171 2.46 -8.11 6.68
N TRP A 172 2.41 -9.11 7.56
CA TRP A 172 3.19 -10.33 7.40
C TRP A 172 2.80 -11.06 6.11
N ARG A 173 1.51 -11.30 5.87
CA ARG A 173 1.05 -11.96 4.63
C ARG A 173 1.47 -11.21 3.37
N LEU A 174 1.35 -9.89 3.36
CA LEU A 174 1.78 -9.10 2.22
C LEU A 174 3.28 -9.21 1.98
N SER A 175 4.10 -9.23 3.05
CA SER A 175 5.54 -9.44 2.91
C SER A 175 5.88 -10.78 2.27
N GLN A 176 5.18 -11.86 2.67
CA GLN A 176 5.39 -13.20 2.10
C GLN A 176 4.97 -13.26 0.63
N ALA A 177 3.84 -12.63 0.26
CA ALA A 177 3.41 -12.55 -1.13
C ALA A 177 4.42 -11.79 -2.01
N VAL A 178 5.03 -10.72 -1.49
CA VAL A 178 6.09 -9.97 -2.17
C VAL A 178 7.35 -10.84 -2.32
N LEU A 179 7.79 -11.50 -1.26
CA LEU A 179 8.97 -12.38 -1.28
C LEU A 179 8.80 -13.54 -2.27
N GLU A 180 7.63 -14.19 -2.28
CA GLU A 180 7.32 -15.23 -3.26
C GLU A 180 7.41 -14.69 -4.69
N LYS A 181 6.83 -13.52 -4.96
CA LYS A 181 6.86 -12.89 -6.28
C LYS A 181 8.28 -12.52 -6.73
N LEU A 182 9.15 -12.21 -5.78
CA LEU A 182 10.58 -11.94 -6.00
C LEU A 182 11.44 -13.21 -6.11
N GLY A 183 10.87 -14.40 -5.92
CA GLY A 183 11.63 -15.66 -5.87
C GLY A 183 12.63 -15.71 -4.70
N LYS A 184 12.31 -15.08 -3.57
CA LYS A 184 13.10 -15.07 -2.34
C LYS A 184 12.50 -16.05 -1.32
N ASP A 185 13.26 -16.34 -0.25
CA ASP A 185 12.76 -17.19 0.83
C ASP A 185 11.49 -16.60 1.44
N TYR A 186 10.44 -17.41 1.52
CA TYR A 186 9.16 -17.05 2.10
C TYR A 186 8.52 -18.23 2.83
N ASP A 187 7.63 -17.96 3.76
CA ASP A 187 6.83 -18.98 4.44
C ASP A 187 5.57 -19.30 3.62
N PRO A 188 5.44 -20.53 3.03
CA PRO A 188 4.29 -20.89 2.22
C PRO A 188 2.96 -20.92 3.00
N ASN A 189 3.00 -20.95 4.32
CA ASN A 189 1.82 -20.94 5.17
C ASN A 189 1.03 -19.61 5.07
N TRP A 190 1.61 -18.55 4.48
CA TRP A 190 0.89 -17.32 4.24
C TRP A 190 -0.38 -17.52 3.38
N LYS A 191 -0.43 -18.58 2.56
CA LYS A 191 -1.59 -18.93 1.70
C LYS A 191 -2.71 -19.64 2.44
N ILE A 192 -2.44 -20.17 3.64
CA ILE A 192 -3.43 -20.94 4.38
C ILE A 192 -4.60 -20.02 4.77
N PRO A 193 -5.83 -20.33 4.32
CA PRO A 193 -6.99 -19.55 4.72
C PRO A 193 -7.22 -19.61 6.23
N LEU A 194 -7.70 -18.52 6.81
CA LEU A 194 -8.16 -18.56 8.19
C LEU A 194 -9.40 -19.47 8.30
N ALA A 195 -9.54 -20.13 9.42
CA ALA A 195 -10.77 -20.85 9.76
C ALA A 195 -11.99 -19.92 9.60
N PRO A 196 -13.17 -20.45 9.25
CA PRO A 196 -14.38 -19.64 9.13
C PRO A 196 -14.59 -18.75 10.35
N ALA A 197 -14.90 -17.47 10.13
CA ALA A 197 -15.15 -16.54 11.21
C ALA A 197 -16.46 -16.90 11.94
N HIS A 198 -16.46 -16.81 13.25
CA HIS A 198 -17.69 -16.97 14.02
C HIS A 198 -18.74 -15.93 13.58
N LYS A 199 -19.97 -16.39 13.36
CA LYS A 199 -21.09 -15.51 13.03
C LYS A 199 -21.36 -14.57 14.20
N LYS A 200 -21.26 -13.28 13.95
CA LYS A 200 -21.62 -12.26 14.95
C LYS A 200 -23.14 -12.09 14.99
N THR A 201 -23.70 -11.86 16.17
CA THR A 201 -25.10 -11.48 16.29
C THR A 201 -25.36 -10.14 15.59
N TRP A 202 -26.59 -9.92 15.13
CA TRP A 202 -26.97 -8.66 14.46
C TRP A 202 -26.66 -7.42 15.33
N PHE A 203 -26.96 -7.48 16.61
CA PHE A 203 -26.67 -6.41 17.57
C PHE A 203 -25.17 -6.09 17.64
N ARG A 204 -24.33 -7.12 17.77
CA ARG A 204 -22.87 -6.95 17.83
C ARG A 204 -22.33 -6.36 16.54
N LYS A 205 -22.81 -6.84 15.37
CA LYS A 205 -22.40 -6.31 14.08
C LYS A 205 -22.72 -4.82 13.95
N ASN A 206 -23.95 -4.42 14.33
CA ASN A 206 -24.38 -3.03 14.21
C ASN A 206 -23.69 -2.11 15.21
N SER A 207 -23.47 -2.54 16.46
CA SER A 207 -22.70 -1.75 17.43
C SER A 207 -21.26 -1.54 17.00
N GLU A 208 -20.59 -2.57 16.49
CA GLU A 208 -19.23 -2.46 15.93
C GLU A 208 -19.19 -1.50 14.73
N ASN A 209 -20.21 -1.53 13.86
CA ASN A 209 -20.31 -0.62 12.71
C ASN A 209 -20.51 0.84 13.17
N LEU A 210 -21.39 1.06 14.16
CA LEU A 210 -21.63 2.41 14.69
C LEU A 210 -20.35 2.99 15.32
N ILE A 211 -19.66 2.19 16.13
CA ILE A 211 -18.38 2.59 16.74
C ILE A 211 -17.37 2.93 15.64
N TRP A 212 -17.25 2.08 14.62
CA TRP A 212 -16.34 2.31 13.50
C TRP A 212 -16.67 3.61 12.75
N ILE A 213 -17.95 3.88 12.46
CA ILE A 213 -18.38 5.12 11.81
C ILE A 213 -17.97 6.34 12.63
N ILE A 214 -18.26 6.33 13.93
CA ILE A 214 -17.97 7.47 14.82
C ILE A 214 -16.45 7.66 14.98
N THR A 215 -15.70 6.56 15.11
CA THR A 215 -14.27 6.64 15.45
C THR A 215 -13.38 6.88 14.25
N PHE A 216 -13.76 6.36 13.06
CA PHE A 216 -12.90 6.40 11.88
C PHE A 216 -13.49 7.15 10.69
N VAL A 217 -14.77 6.88 10.32
CA VAL A 217 -15.37 7.46 9.11
C VAL A 217 -15.63 8.96 9.29
N ILE A 218 -16.30 9.37 10.36
CA ILE A 218 -16.59 10.79 10.62
C ILE A 218 -15.31 11.62 10.72
N PRO A 219 -14.29 11.25 11.51
CA PRO A 219 -13.02 11.98 11.55
C PRO A 219 -12.29 12.00 10.19
N TRP A 220 -12.41 10.93 9.39
CA TRP A 220 -11.83 10.89 8.05
C TRP A 220 -12.51 11.89 7.11
N ILE A 221 -13.86 11.92 7.07
CA ILE A 221 -14.62 12.89 6.28
C ILE A 221 -14.29 14.31 6.72
N TRP A 222 -14.24 14.55 8.03
CA TRP A 222 -13.92 15.87 8.58
C TRP A 222 -12.54 16.39 8.16
N ARG A 223 -11.52 15.51 8.19
CA ARG A 223 -10.19 15.87 7.66
C ARG A 223 -10.24 16.19 6.16
N ARG A 224 -11.03 15.42 5.38
CA ARG A 224 -11.19 15.66 3.94
C ARG A 224 -11.82 17.03 3.63
N ILE A 225 -12.88 17.39 4.35
CA ILE A 225 -13.54 18.72 4.21
C ILE A 225 -12.56 19.84 4.51
N ARG A 226 -11.66 19.65 5.49
CA ARG A 226 -10.63 20.62 5.87
C ARG A 226 -9.38 20.58 4.98
N GLY A 227 -9.36 19.83 3.91
CA GLY A 227 -8.21 19.66 3.02
C GLY A 227 -7.00 18.98 3.68
N ARG A 228 -7.17 18.36 4.86
CA ARG A 228 -6.08 17.71 5.59
C ARG A 228 -5.96 16.23 5.27
N SER A 229 -4.71 15.75 5.37
CA SER A 229 -4.35 14.33 5.25
C SER A 229 -3.83 13.78 6.59
N SER A 230 -3.93 12.48 6.78
CA SER A 230 -3.30 11.80 7.93
C SER A 230 -1.77 11.80 7.88
N GLY A 231 -1.20 12.16 6.74
CA GLY A 231 0.24 12.28 6.52
C GLY A 231 0.79 13.71 6.68
N ASP A 232 -0.06 14.70 7.00
CA ASP A 232 0.39 16.07 7.16
C ASP A 232 1.29 16.21 8.39
N GLY A 233 2.41 16.91 8.24
CA GLY A 233 3.41 17.09 9.30
C GLY A 233 4.21 15.83 9.65
N ARG A 234 4.16 14.77 8.82
CA ARG A 234 4.94 13.56 9.01
C ARG A 234 6.14 13.52 8.07
N SER A 235 7.25 13.05 8.61
CA SER A 235 8.42 12.66 7.83
C SER A 235 8.38 11.18 7.46
N ALA A 236 9.25 10.78 6.53
CA ALA A 236 9.42 9.40 6.14
C ALA A 236 10.08 8.58 7.26
N LYS A 237 9.86 7.26 7.23
CA LYS A 237 10.36 6.38 8.28
C LYS A 237 11.89 6.28 8.28
N TYR A 238 12.48 6.17 7.10
CA TYR A 238 13.92 6.14 6.87
C TYR A 238 14.22 6.99 5.64
N GLU A 239 14.59 8.26 5.87
CA GLU A 239 14.80 9.24 4.80
C GLU A 239 16.11 9.07 4.06
N THR A 240 17.08 8.44 4.69
CA THR A 240 18.40 8.13 4.14
C THR A 240 18.68 6.63 4.26
N PRO A 241 19.61 6.09 3.46
CA PRO A 241 20.00 4.69 3.55
C PRO A 241 20.51 4.32 4.95
N ILE A 242 19.93 3.27 5.50
CA ILE A 242 20.39 2.66 6.75
C ILE A 242 20.89 1.25 6.46
N SER A 243 21.96 0.83 7.15
CA SER A 243 22.37 -0.57 7.15
C SER A 243 21.30 -1.38 7.89
N TRP A 244 20.65 -2.30 7.21
CA TRP A 244 19.62 -3.14 7.77
C TRP A 244 20.25 -4.46 8.25
N LYS A 245 19.97 -4.83 9.50
CA LYS A 245 20.56 -6.02 10.13
C LYS A 245 19.50 -7.03 10.52
#